data_b459418d3c90afe75547a097686db792
#
_entry.id   b459418d3c90afe75547a097686db792
#
_cell.length_a   1.000
_cell.length_b   1.000
_cell.length_c   1.000
_cell.angle_alpha   90.00
_cell.angle_beta   90.00
_cell.angle_gamma   90.00
#
_symmetry.space_group_name_H-M   'P 1'
#
loop_
_entity.id
_entity.type
_entity.pdbx_description
1 polymer ?
#
loop_
_entity_poly.entity_id
_entity_poly.type
_entity_poly.pdbx_seq_one_letter_code
_entity_poly.pdbx_strand_id
1 'polypeptide(L)' 'MKNLVQVIYPDESVHSYVMESDETVERILEDVFGEWNHGSGMESDLFRGSKKRSMSVNDIVCVNGRYF' A
#
# COMPACT_ATOMS: atom_id res chain seq x y z
N MET A 1 16.35 -1.54 -4.40
CA MET A 1 15.97 -0.13 -4.64
C MET A 1 14.87 0.28 -3.68
N LYS A 2 14.97 1.47 -3.13
CA LYS A 2 13.97 1.98 -2.19
C LYS A 2 12.85 2.66 -2.97
N ASN A 3 11.61 2.26 -2.69
CA ASN A 3 10.42 2.82 -3.33
C ASN A 3 9.57 3.53 -2.28
N LEU A 4 9.21 4.77 -2.55
CA LEU A 4 8.28 5.49 -1.70
C LEU A 4 6.86 5.07 -2.07
N VAL A 5 6.17 4.47 -1.10
CA VAL A 5 4.79 3.99 -1.28
C VAL A 5 3.86 4.82 -0.40
N GLN A 6 2.76 5.27 -0.98
CA GLN A 6 1.72 5.99 -0.26
C GLN A 6 0.38 5.32 -0.56
N VAL A 7 -0.35 4.99 0.51
CA VAL A 7 -1.71 4.44 0.40
C VAL A 7 -2.67 5.55 0.80
N ILE A 8 -3.57 5.90 -0.09
CA ILE A 8 -4.48 7.03 0.05
C ILE A 8 -5.91 6.54 0.06
N TYR A 9 -6.59 6.72 1.18
CA TYR A 9 -7.99 6.36 1.34
C TYR A 9 -8.91 7.53 0.97
N PRO A 10 -10.18 7.27 0.60
CA PRO A 10 -11.12 8.33 0.24
C PRO A 10 -11.38 9.38 1.32
N ASP A 11 -11.12 9.05 2.60
CA ASP A 11 -11.22 10.00 3.70
C ASP A 11 -10.01 10.93 3.81
N GLU A 12 -9.17 10.95 2.76
CA GLU A 12 -7.95 11.75 2.64
C GLU A 12 -6.83 11.32 3.59
N SER A 13 -6.96 10.20 4.30
CA SER A 13 -5.85 9.68 5.08
C SER A 13 -4.77 9.11 4.15
N VAL A 14 -3.52 9.45 4.44
CA VAL A 14 -2.36 9.03 3.64
C VAL A 14 -1.39 8.28 4.55
N HIS A 15 -1.01 7.09 4.14
CA HIS A 15 -0.03 6.27 4.86
C HIS A 15 1.19 6.09 3.97
N SER A 16 2.32 6.66 4.38
CA SER A 16 3.55 6.66 3.60
C SER A 16 4.59 5.75 4.23
N TYR A 17 5.27 4.98 3.41
CA TYR A 17 6.37 4.12 3.88
C TYR A 17 7.32 3.81 2.71
N VAL A 18 8.47 3.23 3.06
CA VAL A 18 9.47 2.83 2.07
C VAL A 18 9.46 1.32 1.94
N MET A 19 9.39 0.85 0.70
CA MET A 19 9.47 -0.58 0.39
C MET A 19 10.75 -0.86 -0.40
N GLU A 20 11.59 -1.75 0.13
CA GLU A 20 12.79 -2.19 -0.59
C GLU A 20 12.39 -3.27 -1.59
N SER A 21 12.53 -2.99 -2.88
CA SER A 21 12.17 -3.93 -3.93
C SER A 21 12.83 -3.53 -5.25
N ASP A 22 13.26 -4.52 -6.02
CA ASP A 22 13.72 -4.35 -7.39
C ASP A 22 12.72 -4.90 -8.39
N GLU A 23 11.52 -5.23 -7.92
CA GLU A 23 10.45 -5.79 -8.74
C GLU A 23 9.78 -4.73 -9.61
N THR A 24 8.94 -5.20 -10.54
CA THR A 24 8.12 -4.31 -11.37
C THR A 24 7.08 -3.58 -10.54
N VAL A 25 6.55 -2.48 -11.08
CA VAL A 25 5.48 -1.72 -10.42
C VAL A 25 4.26 -2.61 -10.16
N GLU A 26 3.90 -3.48 -11.10
CA GLU A 26 2.79 -4.40 -10.96
C GLU A 26 2.97 -5.32 -9.75
N ARG A 27 4.18 -5.83 -9.55
CA ARG A 27 4.48 -6.68 -8.40
C ARG A 27 4.44 -5.91 -7.09
N ILE A 28 4.96 -4.68 -7.10
CA ILE A 28 4.90 -3.81 -5.92
C ILE A 28 3.45 -3.56 -5.54
N LEU A 29 2.58 -3.28 -6.53
CA LEU A 29 1.15 -3.06 -6.28
C LEU A 29 0.49 -4.30 -5.68
N GLU A 30 0.81 -5.50 -6.17
CA GLU A 30 0.29 -6.75 -5.59
C GLU A 30 0.70 -6.90 -4.12
N ASP A 31 1.96 -6.60 -3.81
CA ASP A 31 2.46 -6.67 -2.44
C ASP A 31 1.75 -5.66 -1.55
N VAL A 32 1.55 -4.43 -2.03
CA VAL A 32 0.83 -3.39 -1.29
C VAL A 32 -0.60 -3.84 -1.01
N PHE A 33 -1.31 -4.37 -2.01
CA PHE A 33 -2.66 -4.88 -1.80
C PHE A 33 -2.69 -6.00 -0.75
N GLY A 34 -1.72 -6.91 -0.78
CA GLY A 34 -1.63 -7.97 0.23
C GLY A 34 -1.41 -7.41 1.63
N GLU A 35 -0.50 -6.43 1.77
CA GLU A 35 -0.19 -5.82 3.06
C GLU A 35 -1.35 -5.02 3.65
N TRP A 36 -2.25 -4.50 2.81
CA TRP A 36 -3.35 -3.63 3.22
C TRP A 36 -4.72 -4.32 3.13
N ASN A 37 -4.75 -5.64 3.19
CA ASN A 37 -5.98 -6.43 3.17
C ASN A 37 -6.03 -7.40 4.34
N HIS A 38 -7.14 -7.38 5.08
CA HIS A 38 -7.39 -8.34 6.15
C HIS A 38 -7.54 -9.75 5.57
N GLY A 39 -6.88 -10.70 6.19
CA GLY A 39 -7.00 -12.10 5.79
C GLY A 39 -6.08 -12.52 4.66
N SER A 40 -5.22 -11.63 4.16
CA SER A 40 -4.26 -11.97 3.10
C SER A 40 -3.11 -12.84 3.61
N GLY A 41 -2.84 -12.78 4.92
CA GLY A 41 -1.64 -13.39 5.53
C GLY A 41 -0.39 -12.53 5.36
N MET A 42 -0.48 -11.39 4.71
CA MET A 42 0.64 -10.48 4.43
C MET A 42 0.47 -9.13 5.10
N GLU A 43 -0.49 -8.98 6.01
CA GLU A 43 -0.81 -7.69 6.63
C GLU A 43 0.43 -7.07 7.28
N SER A 44 0.74 -5.82 6.91
CA SER A 44 1.85 -5.08 7.49
C SER A 44 1.50 -4.55 8.88
N ASP A 45 2.54 -4.30 9.68
CA ASP A 45 2.34 -3.70 11.01
C ASP A 45 1.74 -2.30 10.90
N LEU A 46 2.12 -1.55 9.87
CA LEU A 46 1.55 -0.23 9.61
C LEU A 46 0.05 -0.31 9.37
N PHE A 47 -0.39 -1.28 8.55
CA PHE A 47 -1.81 -1.50 8.28
C PHE A 47 -2.57 -1.86 9.56
N ARG A 48 -2.04 -2.81 10.33
CA ARG A 48 -2.66 -3.23 11.59
C ARG A 48 -2.76 -2.07 12.58
N GLY A 49 -1.72 -1.26 12.69
CA GLY A 49 -1.70 -0.12 13.59
C GLY A 49 -2.63 1.01 13.17
N SER A 50 -2.89 1.16 11.87
CA SER A 50 -3.76 2.21 11.34
C SER A 50 -5.24 1.98 11.63
N LYS A 51 -5.64 0.73 11.87
CA LYS A 51 -7.04 0.31 12.08
C LYS A 51 -7.94 0.64 10.88
N LYS A 52 -7.36 0.71 9.70
CA LYS A 52 -8.10 0.97 8.47
C LYS A 52 -8.75 -0.30 7.94
N ARG A 53 -9.82 -0.13 7.14
CA ARG A 53 -10.41 -1.23 6.40
C ARG A 53 -9.47 -1.74 5.32
N SER A 54 -9.72 -2.91 4.79
CA SER A 54 -8.99 -3.41 3.64
C SER A 54 -9.12 -2.46 2.44
N MET A 55 -8.08 -2.36 1.63
CA MET A 55 -8.10 -1.57 0.41
C MET A 55 -9.14 -2.09 -0.58
N SER A 56 -9.70 -1.18 -1.35
CA SER A 56 -10.65 -1.46 -2.42
C SER A 56 -10.23 -0.75 -3.69
N VAL A 57 -10.98 -0.96 -4.78
CA VAL A 57 -10.69 -0.35 -6.08
C VAL A 57 -10.79 1.18 -6.09
N ASN A 58 -11.41 1.78 -5.07
CA ASN A 58 -11.55 3.24 -4.96
C ASN A 58 -10.38 3.88 -4.20
N ASP A 59 -9.49 3.08 -3.67
CA ASP A 59 -8.32 3.58 -2.95
C ASP A 59 -7.18 3.80 -3.95
N ILE A 60 -6.30 4.75 -3.63
CA ILE A 60 -5.22 5.13 -4.53
C ILE A 60 -3.89 4.69 -3.91
N VAL A 61 -3.03 4.11 -4.72
CA VAL A 61 -1.65 3.83 -4.35
C VAL A 61 -0.73 4.70 -5.18
N CYS A 62 0.18 5.39 -4.51
CA CYS A 62 1.22 6.17 -5.17
C CYS A 62 2.55 5.45 -4.97
N VAL A 63 3.26 5.18 -6.05
CA VAL A 63 4.58 4.56 -6.02
C VAL A 63 5.55 5.49 -6.71
N ASN A 64 6.51 6.04 -5.95
CA ASN A 64 7.52 6.96 -6.47
C ASN A 64 6.92 8.15 -7.24
N GLY A 65 5.80 8.66 -6.77
CA GLY A 65 5.12 9.80 -7.38
C GLY A 65 4.14 9.46 -8.50
N ARG A 66 3.95 8.18 -8.79
CA ARG A 66 2.96 7.73 -9.80
C ARG A 66 1.73 7.17 -9.10
N TYR A 67 0.56 7.63 -9.50
CA TYR A 67 -0.73 7.21 -8.94
C TYR A 67 -1.33 6.03 -9.71
N PHE A 68 -1.85 5.08 -8.96
CA PHE A 68 -2.45 3.86 -9.53
C PHE A 68 -3.82 3.57 -8.93
#